data_7efe46fbc397d820b543df70ffb6a196
#
_entry.id   7efe46fbc397d820b543df70ffb6a196
#
_cell.length_a   1.000
_cell.length_b   1.000
_cell.length_c   1.000
_cell.angle_alpha   90.00
_cell.angle_beta   90.00
_cell.angle_gamma   90.00
#
_symmetry.space_group_name_H-M   'P 1'
#
loop_
_entity.id
_entity.type
_entity.pdbx_description
1 polymer ?
#
loop_
_entity_poly.entity_id
_entity_poly.type
_entity_poly.pdbx_seq_one_letter_code
_entity_poly.pdbx_strand_id
1 'polypeptide(L)'
;MLPQQSRMRSPEEFKRTLRSGRRAGGATLSGHLLLASGQVPTCAVPKVGFVVSRAVGSAVVRNRVKRRLRELMRGRIASLPGGCLLVLRAHPAAAGVRQADLAADLDLVLGRLLRRQVGALRQ
;
A
#
# COMPACT_ATOMS: atom_id res chain seq x y z
N MET A 1 -9.78 6.78 9.11
CA MET A 1 -9.70 5.32 9.20
C MET A 1 -10.14 4.69 7.88
N LEU A 2 -9.43 3.70 7.40
CA LEU A 2 -9.83 3.02 6.17
C LEU A 2 -11.15 2.29 6.35
N PRO A 3 -12.06 2.36 5.35
CA PRO A 3 -13.27 1.54 5.38
C PRO A 3 -12.92 0.07 5.51
N GLN A 4 -13.77 -0.67 6.20
CA GLN A 4 -13.54 -2.08 6.47
C GLN A 4 -13.39 -2.90 5.18
N GLN A 5 -14.18 -2.58 4.17
CA GLN A 5 -14.15 -3.25 2.86
C GLN A 5 -12.85 -3.00 2.10
N SER A 6 -12.10 -1.95 2.45
CA SER A 6 -10.82 -1.62 1.82
C SER A 6 -9.62 -2.20 2.56
N ARG A 7 -9.84 -2.95 3.64
CA ARG A 7 -8.76 -3.58 4.41
C ARG A 7 -8.51 -4.99 3.90
N MET A 8 -7.25 -5.26 3.61
CA MET A 8 -6.83 -6.61 3.24
C MET A 8 -6.67 -7.44 4.50
N ARG A 9 -7.36 -8.57 4.59
CA ARG A 9 -7.34 -9.44 5.77
C ARG A 9 -6.87 -10.85 5.47
N SER A 10 -6.98 -11.30 4.22
CA SER A 10 -6.64 -12.66 3.84
C SER A 10 -5.12 -12.83 3.75
N PRO A 11 -4.53 -13.80 4.47
CA PRO A 11 -3.11 -14.11 4.32
C PRO A 11 -2.73 -14.49 2.89
N GLU A 12 -3.64 -15.11 2.16
CA GLU A 12 -3.40 -15.48 0.77
C GLU A 12 -3.30 -14.28 -0.14
N GLU A 13 -4.14 -13.26 0.11
CA GLU A 13 -4.07 -12.01 -0.64
C GLU A 13 -2.73 -11.31 -0.41
N PHE A 14 -2.25 -11.27 0.84
CA PHE A 14 -0.94 -10.73 1.16
C PHE A 14 0.17 -11.47 0.41
N LYS A 15 0.18 -12.78 0.50
CA LYS A 15 1.22 -13.61 -0.14
C LYS A 15 1.22 -13.43 -1.65
N ARG A 16 0.04 -13.44 -2.26
CA ARG A 16 -0.09 -13.27 -3.71
C ARG A 16 0.40 -11.90 -4.15
N THR A 17 0.05 -10.85 -3.41
CA THR A 17 0.47 -9.48 -3.73
C THR A 17 2.00 -9.34 -3.61
N LEU A 18 2.58 -9.89 -2.56
CA LEU A 18 4.04 -9.82 -2.35
C LEU A 18 4.81 -10.62 -3.39
N ARG A 19 4.25 -11.74 -3.86
CA ARG A 19 4.91 -12.62 -4.82
C ARG A 19 4.76 -12.13 -6.26
N SER A 20 3.56 -11.71 -6.64
CA SER A 20 3.22 -11.44 -8.04
C SER A 20 2.99 -9.96 -8.35
N GLY A 21 2.88 -9.12 -7.33
CA GLY A 21 2.64 -7.70 -7.49
C GLY A 21 3.88 -6.94 -7.97
N ARG A 22 3.64 -5.79 -8.56
CA ARG A 22 4.72 -4.85 -8.90
C ARG A 22 5.24 -4.20 -7.62
N ARG A 23 6.54 -3.94 -7.59
CA ARG A 23 7.18 -3.35 -6.42
C ARG A 23 7.73 -1.98 -6.73
N ALA A 24 7.57 -1.06 -5.78
CA ALA A 24 8.25 0.22 -5.79
C ALA A 24 8.69 0.55 -4.37
N GLY A 25 9.89 1.09 -4.22
CA GLY A 25 10.44 1.41 -2.92
C GLY A 25 10.68 2.90 -2.75
N GLY A 26 10.59 3.35 -1.50
CA GLY A 26 10.95 4.68 -1.05
C GLY A 26 11.84 4.61 0.17
N ALA A 27 12.13 5.76 0.77
CA ALA A 27 13.04 5.84 1.92
C ALA A 27 12.42 5.24 3.19
N THR A 28 11.10 5.40 3.38
CA THR A 28 10.42 5.00 4.62
C THR A 28 9.49 3.81 4.44
N LEU A 29 9.12 3.49 3.20
CA LEU A 29 8.22 2.38 2.94
C LEU A 29 8.42 1.86 1.51
N SER A 30 7.89 0.67 1.27
CA SER A 30 7.79 0.11 -0.08
C SER A 30 6.36 -0.37 -0.31
N GLY A 31 5.97 -0.45 -1.58
CA GLY A 31 4.64 -0.90 -1.96
C GLY A 31 4.70 -2.05 -2.95
N HIS A 32 3.71 -2.93 -2.86
CA HIS A 32 3.49 -4.01 -3.82
C HIS A 32 2.06 -3.88 -4.32
N LEU A 33 1.89 -3.76 -5.62
CA LEU A 33 0.58 -3.58 -6.26
C LEU A 33 0.29 -4.74 -7.19
N LEU A 34 -0.79 -5.46 -6.92
CA LEU A 34 -1.28 -6.53 -7.79
C LEU A 34 -2.59 -6.06 -8.41
N LEU A 35 -2.59 -5.94 -9.74
CA LEU A 35 -3.77 -5.49 -10.47
C LEU A 35 -4.81 -6.59 -10.54
N ALA A 36 -6.09 -6.19 -10.64
CA ALA A 36 -7.19 -7.13 -10.77
C ALA A 36 -7.05 -7.94 -12.07
N SER A 37 -7.35 -9.23 -11.99
CA SER A 37 -7.49 -10.05 -13.20
C SER A 37 -8.77 -9.68 -13.93
N GLY A 38 -8.89 -10.08 -15.19
CA GLY A 38 -10.05 -9.75 -16.02
C GLY A 38 -11.39 -10.26 -15.50
N GLN A 39 -11.39 -11.10 -14.48
CA GLN A 39 -12.62 -11.64 -13.88
C GLN A 39 -13.14 -10.79 -12.71
N VAL A 40 -12.35 -9.81 -12.25
CA VAL A 40 -12.75 -8.95 -11.15
C VAL A 40 -13.45 -7.72 -11.71
N PRO A 41 -14.66 -7.38 -11.22
CA PRO A 41 -15.35 -6.17 -11.68
C PRO A 41 -14.51 -4.92 -11.45
N THR A 42 -14.49 -4.01 -12.43
CA THR A 42 -13.74 -2.75 -12.32
C THR A 42 -14.28 -1.85 -11.22
N CYS A 43 -15.52 -2.07 -10.79
CA CYS A 43 -16.13 -1.33 -9.68
C CYS A 43 -15.79 -1.94 -8.31
N ALA A 44 -15.05 -3.05 -8.28
CA ALA A 44 -14.65 -3.65 -7.01
C ALA A 44 -13.76 -2.71 -6.21
N VAL A 45 -13.94 -2.71 -4.88
CA VAL A 45 -13.17 -1.84 -3.99
C VAL A 45 -11.72 -2.32 -3.91
N PRO A 46 -10.73 -1.42 -4.06
CA PRO A 46 -9.34 -1.79 -3.82
C PRO A 46 -9.13 -2.17 -2.36
N LYS A 47 -8.23 -3.12 -2.13
CA LYS A 47 -7.89 -3.54 -0.76
C LYS A 47 -6.44 -3.19 -0.46
N VAL A 48 -6.19 -2.68 0.74
CA VAL A 48 -4.86 -2.28 1.19
C VAL A 48 -4.50 -3.04 2.46
N GLY A 49 -3.31 -3.63 2.46
CA GLY A 49 -2.74 -4.28 3.61
C GLY A 49 -1.46 -3.58 4.06
N PHE A 50 -1.15 -3.68 5.33
CA PHE A 50 0.02 -3.03 5.92
C PHE A 50 0.89 -4.06 6.61
N VAL A 51 2.20 -4.01 6.33
CA VAL A 51 3.19 -4.86 6.98
C VAL A 51 4.14 -3.96 7.76
N VAL A 52 4.11 -4.07 9.07
CA VAL A 52 5.00 -3.32 9.95
C VAL A 52 5.69 -4.33 10.86
N SER A 53 6.92 -4.68 10.52
CA SER A 53 7.68 -5.70 11.23
C SER A 53 8.27 -5.18 12.55
N ARG A 54 8.79 -6.09 13.36
CA ARG A 54 9.44 -5.74 14.62
C ARG A 54 10.67 -4.85 14.43
N ALA A 55 11.28 -4.87 13.26
CA ALA A 55 12.42 -4.01 12.95
C ALA A 55 12.06 -2.51 13.00
N VAL A 56 10.78 -2.15 12.85
CA VAL A 56 10.33 -0.76 12.94
C VAL A 56 10.34 -0.25 14.37
N GLY A 57 10.03 -1.12 15.34
CA GLY A 57 10.03 -0.75 16.74
C GLY A 57 9.13 -1.61 17.59
N SER A 58 8.82 -1.11 18.80
CA SER A 58 7.92 -1.77 19.74
C SER A 58 6.51 -1.87 19.18
N ALA A 59 5.65 -2.64 19.86
CA ALA A 59 4.25 -2.76 19.48
C ALA A 59 3.54 -1.40 19.42
N VAL A 60 3.86 -0.50 20.36
CA VAL A 60 3.29 0.84 20.40
C VAL A 60 3.72 1.63 19.15
N VAL A 61 5.00 1.59 18.82
CA VAL A 61 5.56 2.27 17.63
C VAL A 61 4.93 1.69 16.36
N ARG A 62 4.86 0.37 16.26
CA ARG A 62 4.29 -0.29 15.07
C ARG A 62 2.83 0.07 14.87
N ASN A 63 2.05 0.12 15.94
CA ASN A 63 0.63 0.50 15.86
C ASN A 63 0.48 1.95 15.42
N ARG A 64 1.36 2.83 15.90
CA ARG A 64 1.36 4.23 15.49
C ARG A 64 1.64 4.39 13.99
N VAL A 65 2.64 3.65 13.48
CA VAL A 65 2.98 3.68 12.06
C VAL A 65 1.81 3.15 11.22
N LYS A 66 1.19 2.05 11.63
CA LYS A 66 0.01 1.52 10.94
C LYS A 66 -1.12 2.53 10.89
N ARG A 67 -1.39 3.19 12.01
CA ARG A 67 -2.45 4.21 12.09
C ARG A 67 -2.18 5.36 11.13
N ARG A 68 -0.94 5.83 11.08
CA ARG A 68 -0.53 6.90 10.18
C ARG A 68 -0.71 6.51 8.72
N LEU A 69 -0.32 5.29 8.37
CA LEU A 69 -0.48 4.79 7.00
C LEU A 69 -1.94 4.64 6.61
N ARG A 70 -2.78 4.15 7.51
CA ARG A 70 -4.23 4.06 7.26
C ARG A 70 -4.84 5.42 7.03
N GLU A 71 -4.47 6.39 7.83
CA GLU A 71 -4.97 7.76 7.70
C GLU A 71 -4.57 8.37 6.37
N LEU A 72 -3.32 8.16 5.95
CA LEU A 72 -2.85 8.66 4.66
C LEU A 72 -3.54 7.95 3.49
N MET A 73 -3.72 6.65 3.58
CA MET A 73 -4.38 5.88 2.51
C MET A 73 -5.86 6.20 2.37
N ARG A 74 -6.50 6.64 3.44
CA ARG A 74 -7.91 7.03 3.40
C ARG A 74 -8.19 8.04 2.30
N GLY A 75 -7.32 9.03 2.14
CA GLY A 75 -7.48 10.06 1.12
C GLY A 75 -6.94 9.66 -0.26
N ARG A 76 -6.33 8.47 -0.38
CA ARG A 76 -5.66 8.03 -1.61
C ARG A 76 -6.27 6.78 -2.23
N ILE A 77 -7.20 6.14 -1.53
CA ILE A 77 -7.77 4.88 -2.00
C ILE A 77 -8.51 5.05 -3.32
N ALA A 78 -9.14 6.21 -3.51
CA ALA A 78 -9.91 6.50 -4.73
C ALA A 78 -9.04 6.58 -5.98
N SER A 79 -7.73 6.79 -5.84
CA SER A 79 -6.81 6.84 -6.97
C SER A 79 -6.31 5.47 -7.40
N LEU A 80 -6.64 4.42 -6.65
CA LEU A 80 -6.21 3.05 -6.97
C LEU A 80 -7.16 2.41 -7.98
N PRO A 81 -6.63 1.54 -8.88
CA PRO A 81 -7.48 0.78 -9.80
C PRO A 81 -8.46 -0.10 -9.05
N GLY A 82 -9.67 -0.26 -9.59
CA GLY A 82 -10.69 -1.10 -8.99
C GLY A 82 -10.23 -2.54 -8.83
N GLY A 83 -10.50 -3.12 -7.67
CA GLY A 83 -10.19 -4.51 -7.37
C GLY A 83 -8.72 -4.83 -7.15
N CYS A 84 -7.83 -3.83 -7.16
CA CYS A 84 -6.41 -4.09 -6.95
C CYS A 84 -6.12 -4.44 -5.49
N LEU A 85 -4.98 -5.11 -5.29
CA LEU A 85 -4.44 -5.43 -3.97
C LEU A 85 -3.15 -4.64 -3.78
N LEU A 86 -3.07 -3.84 -2.74
CA LEU A 86 -1.89 -3.04 -2.42
C LEU A 86 -1.38 -3.44 -1.04
N VAL A 87 -0.11 -3.80 -0.95
CA VAL A 87 0.55 -4.03 0.34
C VAL A 87 1.61 -2.95 0.53
N LEU A 88 1.51 -2.24 1.64
CA LEU A 88 2.49 -1.23 2.04
C LEU A 88 3.32 -1.80 3.18
N ARG A 89 4.63 -1.84 2.98
CA ARG A 89 5.57 -2.33 3.97
C ARG A 89 6.37 -1.17 4.52
N ALA A 90 6.28 -0.94 5.83
CA ALA A 90 7.03 0.11 6.49
C ALA A 90 8.47 -0.32 6.71
N HIS A 91 9.41 0.59 6.46
CA HIS A 91 10.82 0.41 6.80
C HIS A 91 11.08 1.00 8.18
N PRO A 92 12.18 0.63 8.86
CA PRO A 92 12.49 1.18 10.18
C PRO A 92 12.49 2.71 10.22
N ALA A 93 12.89 3.37 9.15
CA ALA A 93 12.89 4.83 9.05
C ALA A 93 11.50 5.45 9.23
N ALA A 94 10.43 4.70 8.97
CA ALA A 94 9.07 5.22 9.11
C ALA A 94 8.72 5.62 10.54
N ALA A 95 9.39 5.03 11.52
CA ALA A 95 9.11 5.28 12.94
C ALA A 95 9.50 6.70 13.36
N GLY A 96 10.52 7.27 12.74
CA GLY A 96 11.09 8.55 13.17
C GLY A 96 10.74 9.75 12.30
N VAL A 97 10.04 9.55 11.19
CA VAL A 97 9.72 10.66 10.28
C VAL A 97 8.41 11.33 10.65
N ARG A 98 8.27 12.58 10.22
CA ARG A 98 7.02 13.33 10.39
C ARG A 98 5.96 12.78 9.43
N GLN A 99 4.70 13.06 9.76
CA GLN A 99 3.57 12.62 8.93
C GLN A 99 3.69 13.16 7.49
N ALA A 100 4.13 14.41 7.34
CA ALA A 100 4.29 15.01 6.01
C ALA A 100 5.35 14.29 5.18
N ASP A 101 6.43 13.84 5.80
CA ASP A 101 7.50 13.11 5.11
C ASP A 101 7.03 11.72 4.70
N LEU A 102 6.28 11.06 5.57
CA LEU A 102 5.69 9.77 5.29
C LEU A 102 4.69 9.88 4.13
N ALA A 103 3.88 10.94 4.13
CA ALA A 103 2.92 11.21 3.06
C ALA A 103 3.62 11.42 1.71
N ALA A 104 4.69 12.22 1.70
CA ALA A 104 5.44 12.48 0.47
C ALA A 104 6.05 11.19 -0.10
N ASP A 105 6.59 10.34 0.77
CA ASP A 105 7.17 9.07 0.33
C ASP A 105 6.10 8.11 -0.18
N LEU A 106 4.95 8.07 0.49
CA LEU A 106 3.82 7.27 0.04
C LEU A 106 3.35 7.70 -1.35
N ASP A 107 3.23 9.01 -1.59
CA ASP A 107 2.83 9.52 -2.90
C ASP A 107 3.85 9.17 -3.98
N LEU A 108 5.14 9.20 -3.65
CA LEU A 108 6.20 8.80 -4.55
C LEU A 108 6.06 7.31 -4.94
N VAL A 109 5.86 6.45 -3.95
CA VAL A 109 5.72 5.01 -4.16
C VAL A 109 4.47 4.70 -4.99
N LEU A 110 3.33 5.28 -4.64
CA LEU A 110 2.09 5.11 -5.40
C LEU A 110 2.24 5.61 -6.83
N GLY A 111 2.87 6.77 -7.01
CA GLY A 111 3.12 7.32 -8.34
C GLY A 111 3.95 6.38 -9.20
N ARG A 112 4.98 5.76 -8.63
CA ARG A 112 5.82 4.80 -9.35
C ARG A 112 5.04 3.54 -9.74
N LEU A 113 4.22 3.02 -8.84
CA LEU A 113 3.41 1.84 -9.12
C LEU A 113 2.38 2.10 -10.22
N LEU A 114 1.70 3.23 -10.14
CA LEU A 114 0.65 3.58 -11.10
C LEU A 114 1.21 4.00 -12.46
N ARG A 115 2.35 4.66 -12.50
CA ARG A 115 3.00 5.02 -13.77
C ARG A 115 3.44 3.79 -14.55
N ARG A 116 3.95 2.76 -13.87
CA ARG A 116 4.31 1.51 -14.53
C ARG A 116 3.10 0.86 -15.19
N GLN A 117 1.92 0.95 -14.56
CA GLN A 117 0.68 0.45 -15.13
C GLN A 117 0.32 1.22 -16.40
N VAL A 118 0.36 2.55 -16.34
CA VAL A 118 0.03 3.40 -17.49
C VAL A 118 1.01 3.14 -18.64
N GLY A 119 2.30 3.01 -18.34
CA GLY A 119 3.30 2.68 -19.32
C GLY A 119 3.04 1.34 -20.00
N ALA A 120 2.63 0.33 -19.24
CA ALA A 120 2.30 -0.98 -19.78
C ALA A 120 1.07 -0.94 -20.70
N LEU A 121 0.09 -0.09 -20.37
CA LEU A 121 -1.11 0.05 -21.20
C LEU A 121 -0.86 0.77 -22.51
N ARG A 122 0.15 1.61 -22.57
CA ARG A 122 0.49 2.37 -23.79
C ARG A 122 1.28 1.55 -24.81
N GLN A 123 1.81 0.46 -24.40
CA GLN A 123 2.53 -0.46 -25.26
C GLN A 123 1.60 -1.54 -25.77
#